data_50e526806f7da72945759772a7ee7aaf
#
_entry.id   50e526806f7da72945759772a7ee7aaf
#
_cell.length_a   1.000
_cell.length_b   1.000
_cell.length_c   1.000
_cell.angle_alpha   90.00
_cell.angle_beta   90.00
_cell.angle_gamma   90.00
#
_symmetry.space_group_name_H-M   'P 1'
#
loop_
_entity.id
_entity.type
_entity.pdbx_description
1 polymer ?
#
loop_
_entity_poly.entity_id
_entity_poly.type
_entity_poly.pdbx_seq_one_letter_code
_entity_poly.pdbx_strand_id
1 'polypeptide(L)'
;VVVVIDELADLMLVAAKEVEESICRVAQMGRAAGMHLVIATQRPSADVITGLMKADIPRRIAFAVASAMESRIILDTAGAEKLVGRGDMLYAPLGEGKPKRVQGCFISSEEIERVVNFVKENGETDYDESVIDKINAAVAEKEKVSGKGGSNAAPDQNAADDVDELLPAAIDVVMETGQASVSMLPRRLQLGYSRAA
;
A
#
# COMPACT_ATOMS: atom_id res chain seq x y z
N VAL A 1 -4.08 19.78 4.12
CA VAL A 1 -4.41 18.35 3.90
C VAL A 1 -3.39 17.49 4.63
N VAL A 2 -3.82 16.39 5.26
CA VAL A 2 -2.93 15.38 5.87
C VAL A 2 -3.15 14.06 5.14
N VAL A 3 -2.05 13.46 4.68
CA VAL A 3 -2.05 12.14 4.05
C VAL A 3 -1.35 11.17 4.98
N VAL A 4 -2.01 10.09 5.36
CA VAL A 4 -1.47 9.06 6.25
C VAL A 4 -1.39 7.74 5.51
N ILE A 5 -0.20 7.12 5.52
CA ILE A 5 0.05 5.77 5.02
C ILE A 5 0.41 4.92 6.24
N ASP A 6 -0.45 3.96 6.58
CA ASP A 6 -0.31 3.13 7.78
C ASP A 6 0.75 2.04 7.62
N GLU A 7 0.77 1.34 6.47
CA GLU A 7 1.78 0.33 6.16
C GLU A 7 2.31 0.54 4.73
N LEU A 8 3.47 1.21 4.63
CA LEU A 8 4.10 1.47 3.33
C LEU A 8 4.53 0.19 2.62
N ALA A 9 4.97 -0.83 3.36
CA ALA A 9 5.49 -2.06 2.75
C ALA A 9 4.44 -2.75 1.86
N ASP A 10 3.17 -2.71 2.22
CA ASP A 10 2.11 -3.33 1.43
C ASP A 10 1.91 -2.62 0.08
N LEU A 11 2.05 -1.30 0.05
CA LEU A 11 2.02 -0.54 -1.21
C LEU A 11 3.25 -0.82 -2.07
N MET A 12 4.43 -0.92 -1.45
CA MET A 12 5.69 -1.19 -2.15
C MET A 12 5.72 -2.59 -2.76
N LEU A 13 5.03 -3.58 -2.18
CA LEU A 13 4.91 -4.92 -2.75
C LEU A 13 4.12 -4.93 -4.07
N VAL A 14 3.14 -4.04 -4.21
CA VAL A 14 2.24 -4.01 -5.37
C VAL A 14 2.83 -3.17 -6.52
N ALA A 15 3.35 -1.98 -6.21
CA ALA A 15 3.77 -1.01 -7.22
C ALA A 15 4.90 -0.11 -6.72
N ALA A 16 6.04 -0.69 -6.33
CA ALA A 16 7.16 0.01 -5.67
C ALA A 16 7.56 1.31 -6.35
N LYS A 17 7.79 1.27 -7.65
CA LYS A 17 8.27 2.43 -8.42
C LYS A 17 7.24 3.56 -8.46
N GLU A 18 5.98 3.25 -8.73
CA GLU A 18 4.90 4.25 -8.82
C GLU A 18 4.61 4.88 -7.46
N VAL A 19 4.67 4.08 -6.40
CA VAL A 19 4.47 4.52 -5.01
C VAL A 19 5.61 5.43 -4.58
N GLU A 20 6.86 5.05 -4.81
CA GLU A 20 8.03 5.86 -4.51
C GLU A 20 7.99 7.21 -5.23
N GLU A 21 7.78 7.21 -6.55
CA GLU A 21 7.67 8.44 -7.36
C GLU A 21 6.53 9.35 -6.86
N SER A 22 5.39 8.78 -6.50
CA SER A 22 4.23 9.53 -6.00
C SER A 22 4.50 10.16 -4.63
N ILE A 23 5.11 9.40 -3.71
CA ILE A 23 5.49 9.89 -2.38
C ILE A 23 6.51 11.02 -2.49
N CYS A 24 7.59 10.83 -3.26
CA CYS A 24 8.60 11.85 -3.47
C CYS A 24 8.00 13.12 -4.10
N ARG A 25 7.14 12.96 -5.08
CA ARG A 25 6.43 14.08 -5.70
C ARG A 25 5.56 14.86 -4.72
N VAL A 26 4.78 14.15 -3.89
CA VAL A 26 3.96 14.79 -2.84
C VAL A 26 4.85 15.46 -1.80
N ALA A 27 5.95 14.83 -1.37
CA ALA A 27 6.87 15.40 -0.39
C ALA A 27 7.53 16.69 -0.89
N GLN A 28 7.92 16.74 -2.17
CA GLN A 28 8.55 17.90 -2.80
C GLN A 28 7.56 19.04 -3.06
N MET A 29 6.40 18.73 -3.60
CA MET A 29 5.42 19.74 -4.04
C MET A 29 4.39 20.10 -2.95
N GLY A 30 4.08 19.18 -2.07
CA GLY A 30 3.03 19.33 -1.05
C GLY A 30 3.32 20.41 -0.01
N ARG A 31 4.60 20.72 0.21
CA ARG A 31 5.02 21.77 1.16
C ARG A 31 4.41 23.13 0.84
N ALA A 32 4.42 23.52 -0.42
CA ALA A 32 3.84 24.79 -0.87
C ALA A 32 2.31 24.80 -0.78
N ALA A 33 1.68 23.63 -0.90
CA ALA A 33 0.24 23.44 -0.82
C ALA A 33 -0.28 23.18 0.61
N GLY A 34 0.60 23.23 1.64
CA GLY A 34 0.21 22.91 3.02
C GLY A 34 -0.19 21.44 3.24
N MET A 35 0.40 20.53 2.49
CA MET A 35 0.18 19.08 2.66
C MET A 35 1.17 18.52 3.67
N HIS A 36 0.68 17.68 4.57
CA HIS A 36 1.48 16.93 5.54
C HIS A 36 1.40 15.45 5.20
N LEU A 37 2.56 14.80 5.17
CA LEU A 37 2.67 13.39 4.85
C LEU A 37 3.19 12.63 6.06
N VAL A 38 2.44 11.63 6.52
CA VAL A 38 2.80 10.73 7.61
C VAL A 38 2.87 9.32 7.03
N ILE A 39 4.06 8.73 7.07
CA ILE A 39 4.28 7.38 6.54
C ILE A 39 4.76 6.48 7.67
N ALA A 40 4.07 5.36 7.85
CA ALA A 40 4.46 4.32 8.78
C ALA A 40 4.71 2.99 8.06
N THR A 41 5.53 2.14 8.67
CA THR A 41 5.74 0.76 8.25
C THR A 41 6.23 -0.07 9.42
N GLN A 42 5.80 -1.32 9.47
CA GLN A 42 6.31 -2.33 10.40
C GLN A 42 7.46 -3.15 9.80
N ARG A 43 7.80 -2.90 8.53
CA ARG A 43 8.88 -3.59 7.81
C ARG A 43 9.97 -2.59 7.40
N PRO A 44 10.92 -2.26 8.30
CA PRO A 44 11.97 -1.29 8.01
C PRO A 44 13.10 -1.93 7.19
N SER A 45 12.83 -2.26 5.94
CA SER A 45 13.80 -2.78 4.98
C SER A 45 14.23 -1.72 3.96
N ALA A 46 15.36 -1.91 3.30
CA ALA A 46 15.92 -0.93 2.36
C ALA A 46 15.13 -0.78 1.07
N ASP A 47 14.36 -1.80 0.71
CA ASP A 47 13.43 -1.83 -0.41
C ASP A 47 12.10 -1.11 -0.12
N VAL A 48 11.76 -0.95 1.16
CA VAL A 48 10.59 -0.18 1.61
C VAL A 48 10.96 1.27 1.93
N ILE A 49 12.02 1.49 2.71
CA ILE A 49 12.49 2.83 3.09
C ILE A 49 13.70 3.17 2.21
N THR A 50 13.43 3.68 1.02
CA THR A 50 14.46 3.94 0.02
C THR A 50 15.28 5.19 0.30
N GLY A 51 16.43 5.30 -0.34
CA GLY A 51 17.27 6.49 -0.24
C GLY A 51 16.60 7.77 -0.76
N LEU A 52 15.76 7.65 -1.80
CA LEU A 52 15.02 8.78 -2.35
C LEU A 52 13.97 9.30 -1.37
N MET A 53 13.18 8.40 -0.78
CA MET A 53 12.21 8.79 0.26
C MET A 53 12.89 9.46 1.45
N LYS A 54 14.05 8.95 1.89
CA LYS A 54 14.79 9.53 3.03
C LYS A 54 15.30 10.95 2.74
N ALA A 55 15.63 11.25 1.49
CA ALA A 55 16.06 12.59 1.08
C ALA A 55 14.90 13.60 1.13
N ASP A 56 13.70 13.20 0.70
CA ASP A 56 12.53 14.06 0.63
C ASP A 56 11.76 14.12 1.96
N ILE A 57 11.91 13.09 2.84
CA ILE A 57 11.27 13.00 4.15
C ILE A 57 12.34 12.96 5.25
N PRO A 58 12.88 14.12 5.63
CA PRO A 58 14.06 14.16 6.50
C PRO A 58 13.75 13.97 7.99
N ARG A 59 12.48 14.12 8.42
CA ARG A 59 12.08 13.89 9.80
C ARG A 59 11.66 12.44 9.98
N ARG A 60 12.31 11.75 10.90
CA ARG A 60 12.12 10.30 11.07
C ARG A 60 11.96 9.95 12.54
N ILE A 61 11.13 8.96 12.79
CA ILE A 61 10.91 8.37 14.11
C ILE A 61 11.13 6.86 13.98
N ALA A 62 11.94 6.30 14.88
CA ALA A 62 12.05 4.86 15.04
C ALA A 62 11.62 4.48 16.46
N PHE A 63 10.64 3.58 16.53
CA PHE A 63 10.36 2.83 17.75
C PHE A 63 11.36 1.69 17.90
N ALA A 64 11.19 0.85 18.93
CA ALA A 64 12.04 -0.30 19.15
C ALA A 64 12.03 -1.23 17.92
N VAL A 65 13.21 -1.60 17.44
CA VAL A 65 13.41 -2.50 16.30
C VAL A 65 14.24 -3.70 16.73
N ALA A 66 14.24 -4.78 15.94
CA ALA A 66 14.91 -6.02 16.29
C ALA A 66 16.44 -5.95 16.13
N SER A 67 16.94 -5.08 15.25
CA SER A 67 18.37 -5.04 14.92
C SER A 67 18.92 -3.63 14.70
N ALA A 68 20.25 -3.48 14.91
CA ALA A 68 20.95 -2.25 14.57
C ALA A 68 20.93 -1.93 13.06
N MET A 69 20.72 -2.94 12.21
CA MET A 69 20.55 -2.77 10.77
C MET A 69 19.25 -2.00 10.48
N GLU A 70 18.13 -2.42 11.06
CA GLU A 70 16.84 -1.75 10.92
C GLU A 70 16.87 -0.32 11.44
N SER A 71 17.55 -0.10 12.58
CA SER A 71 17.79 1.25 13.09
C SER A 71 18.51 2.13 12.06
N ARG A 72 19.55 1.60 11.39
CA ARG A 72 20.26 2.34 10.34
C ARG A 72 19.43 2.57 9.10
N ILE A 73 18.57 1.64 8.73
CA ILE A 73 17.64 1.82 7.59
C ILE A 73 16.74 3.03 7.86
N ILE A 74 16.20 3.18 9.06
CA ILE A 74 15.30 4.28 9.40
C ILE A 74 16.08 5.58 9.66
N LEU A 75 17.08 5.54 10.54
CA LEU A 75 17.70 6.73 11.14
C LEU A 75 19.10 7.05 10.61
N ASP A 76 19.67 6.22 9.73
CA ASP A 76 21.07 6.24 9.30
C ASP A 76 22.07 6.01 10.45
N THR A 77 21.59 5.66 11.64
CA THR A 77 22.39 5.38 12.83
C THR A 77 21.81 4.22 13.64
N ALA A 78 22.64 3.53 14.39
CA ALA A 78 22.19 2.51 15.35
C ALA A 78 21.64 3.18 16.61
N GLY A 79 20.81 2.44 17.37
CA GLY A 79 20.31 2.87 18.67
C GLY A 79 18.87 2.47 18.95
N ALA A 80 18.03 2.37 17.91
CA ALA A 80 16.63 2.00 18.09
C ALA A 80 16.45 0.55 18.56
N GLU A 81 17.43 -0.32 18.34
CA GLU A 81 17.47 -1.69 18.86
C GLU A 81 17.64 -1.77 20.40
N LYS A 82 17.99 -0.65 21.03
CA LYS A 82 18.18 -0.54 22.50
C LYS A 82 16.97 0.07 23.21
N LEU A 83 15.92 0.41 22.46
CA LEU A 83 14.70 0.98 23.02
C LEU A 83 13.89 -0.10 23.73
N VAL A 84 13.16 0.31 24.77
CA VAL A 84 12.40 -0.62 25.62
C VAL A 84 10.97 -0.90 25.16
N GLY A 85 10.54 -0.26 24.06
CA GLY A 85 9.16 -0.39 23.55
C GLY A 85 8.17 0.52 24.27
N ARG A 86 6.87 0.28 24.05
CA ARG A 86 5.76 1.03 24.67
C ARG A 86 5.83 2.54 24.47
N GLY A 87 6.18 2.98 23.25
CA GLY A 87 6.29 4.39 22.92
C GLY A 87 7.67 5.00 23.15
N ASP A 88 8.65 4.24 23.64
CA ASP A 88 10.05 4.65 23.65
C ASP A 88 10.56 4.75 22.21
N MET A 89 11.07 5.89 21.79
CA MET A 89 11.43 6.18 20.41
C MET A 89 12.66 7.04 20.28
N LEU A 90 13.31 6.95 19.12
CA LEU A 90 14.31 7.91 18.66
C LEU A 90 13.69 8.82 17.60
N TYR A 91 13.72 10.10 17.83
CA TYR A 91 13.29 11.14 16.90
C TYR A 91 14.49 11.83 16.27
N ALA A 92 14.58 11.80 14.95
CA ALA A 92 15.58 12.50 14.15
C ALA A 92 14.95 13.76 13.54
N PRO A 93 15.12 14.95 14.14
CA PRO A 93 14.66 16.22 13.60
C PRO A 93 15.53 16.65 12.42
N LEU A 94 14.98 17.55 11.59
CA LEU A 94 15.74 18.16 10.51
C LEU A 94 16.84 19.07 11.06
N GLY A 95 18.08 18.93 10.56
CA GLY A 95 19.19 19.82 10.90
C GLY A 95 19.93 19.50 12.20
N GLU A 96 19.53 18.47 12.94
CA GLU A 96 20.25 18.00 14.11
C GLU A 96 21.02 16.71 13.77
N GLY A 97 22.28 16.64 14.11
CA GLY A 97 23.16 15.52 13.73
C GLY A 97 22.94 14.22 14.52
N LYS A 98 22.14 14.24 15.59
CA LYS A 98 21.86 13.06 16.41
C LYS A 98 20.37 12.96 16.74
N PRO A 99 19.80 11.75 16.70
CA PRO A 99 18.45 11.51 17.16
C PRO A 99 18.29 11.78 18.65
N LYS A 100 17.13 12.30 19.04
CA LYS A 100 16.73 12.51 20.43
C LYS A 100 15.87 11.35 20.90
N ARG A 101 16.13 10.85 22.10
CA ARG A 101 15.27 9.84 22.72
C ARG A 101 14.04 10.55 23.33
N VAL A 102 12.87 10.06 22.97
CA VAL A 102 11.59 10.61 23.42
C VAL A 102 10.72 9.46 23.91
N GLN A 103 9.99 9.69 24.98
CA GLN A 103 8.98 8.74 25.48
C GLN A 103 7.60 9.20 25.00
N GLY A 104 6.99 8.41 24.13
CA GLY A 104 5.58 8.56 23.74
C GLY A 104 4.66 7.96 24.79
N CYS A 105 3.43 8.46 24.83
CA CYS A 105 2.38 7.86 25.66
C CYS A 105 1.95 6.51 25.07
N PHE A 106 1.72 5.54 25.94
CA PHE A 106 0.99 4.34 25.55
C PHE A 106 -0.51 4.66 25.52
N ILE A 107 -1.16 4.32 24.44
CA ILE A 107 -2.61 4.48 24.25
C ILE A 107 -3.19 3.10 23.95
N SER A 108 -4.19 2.67 24.72
CA SER A 108 -4.87 1.41 24.49
C SER A 108 -5.85 1.51 23.32
N SER A 109 -6.23 0.35 22.76
CA SER A 109 -7.25 0.30 21.69
C SER A 109 -8.59 0.88 22.13
N GLU A 110 -8.98 0.67 23.40
CA GLU A 110 -10.20 1.23 23.98
C GLU A 110 -10.16 2.76 24.09
N GLU A 111 -8.99 3.32 24.39
CA GLU A 111 -8.80 4.79 24.42
C GLU A 111 -8.87 5.38 23.01
N ILE A 112 -8.27 4.72 22.02
CA ILE A 112 -8.35 5.11 20.61
C ILE A 112 -9.82 5.11 20.15
N GLU A 113 -10.56 4.03 20.45
CA GLU A 113 -11.97 3.89 20.09
C GLU A 113 -12.83 5.01 20.70
N ARG A 114 -12.59 5.35 21.97
CA ARG A 114 -13.29 6.47 22.62
C ARG A 114 -13.03 7.80 21.92
N VAL A 115 -11.78 8.07 21.57
CA VAL A 115 -11.41 9.30 20.84
C VAL A 115 -12.06 9.34 19.45
N VAL A 116 -12.02 8.23 18.72
CA VAL A 116 -12.63 8.13 17.39
C VAL A 116 -14.14 8.36 17.46
N ASN A 117 -14.82 7.75 18.43
CA ASN A 117 -16.27 7.92 18.63
C ASN A 117 -16.60 9.39 18.99
N PHE A 118 -15.84 9.99 19.89
CA PHE A 118 -16.01 11.40 20.23
C PHE A 118 -15.87 12.32 19.00
N VAL A 119 -14.88 12.07 18.14
CA VAL A 119 -14.68 12.87 16.93
C VAL A 119 -15.84 12.64 15.94
N LYS A 120 -16.32 11.41 15.79
CA LYS A 120 -17.48 11.09 14.91
C LYS A 120 -18.77 11.75 15.39
N GLU A 121 -19.00 11.81 16.70
CA GLU A 121 -20.22 12.43 17.28
C GLU A 121 -20.20 13.95 17.15
N ASN A 122 -19.01 14.57 17.17
CA ASN A 122 -18.85 16.01 17.16
C ASN A 122 -18.37 16.60 15.82
N GLY A 123 -18.14 15.76 14.81
CA GLY A 123 -17.69 16.16 13.47
C GLY A 123 -18.68 15.73 12.39
N GLU A 124 -19.11 16.69 11.58
CA GLU A 124 -19.74 16.39 10.30
C GLU A 124 -18.66 16.03 9.28
N THR A 125 -18.82 14.89 8.60
CA THR A 125 -17.89 14.46 7.56
C THR A 125 -18.34 15.10 6.24
N ASP A 126 -17.57 16.08 5.79
CA ASP A 126 -17.76 16.68 4.46
C ASP A 126 -16.83 15.99 3.47
N TYR A 127 -17.38 15.09 2.67
CA TYR A 127 -16.65 14.42 1.59
C TYR A 127 -16.76 15.23 0.31
N ASP A 128 -15.63 15.61 -0.25
CA ASP A 128 -15.58 16.21 -1.59
C ASP A 128 -15.86 15.14 -2.65
N GLU A 129 -17.11 15.06 -3.10
CA GLU A 129 -17.56 14.09 -4.11
C GLU A 129 -16.73 14.19 -5.40
N SER A 130 -16.26 15.38 -5.76
CA SER A 130 -15.43 15.57 -6.95
C SER A 130 -14.06 14.87 -6.86
N VAL A 131 -13.53 14.70 -5.65
CA VAL A 131 -12.29 13.95 -5.41
C VAL A 131 -12.57 12.45 -5.50
N ILE A 132 -13.67 11.98 -4.94
CA ILE A 132 -14.08 10.58 -5.01
C ILE A 132 -14.30 10.16 -6.47
N ASP A 133 -15.01 10.98 -7.25
CA ASP A 133 -15.25 10.72 -8.67
C ASP A 133 -13.95 10.66 -9.49
N LYS A 134 -12.99 11.55 -9.20
CA LYS A 134 -11.67 11.51 -9.85
C LYS A 134 -10.88 10.27 -9.50
N ILE A 135 -10.94 9.81 -8.25
CA ILE A 135 -10.29 8.58 -7.80
C ILE A 135 -10.92 7.38 -8.54
N ASN A 136 -12.25 7.29 -8.57
CA ASN A 136 -12.96 6.21 -9.24
C ASN A 136 -12.69 6.21 -10.76
N ALA A 137 -12.64 7.38 -11.39
CA ALA A 137 -12.29 7.51 -12.80
C ALA A 137 -10.85 7.06 -13.10
N ALA A 138 -9.89 7.43 -12.24
CA ALA A 138 -8.49 7.02 -12.38
C ALA A 138 -8.30 5.51 -12.19
N VAL A 139 -9.05 4.88 -11.28
CA VAL A 139 -9.06 3.42 -11.10
C VAL A 139 -9.62 2.74 -12.34
N ALA A 140 -10.76 3.20 -12.86
CA ALA A 140 -11.37 2.65 -14.07
C ALA A 140 -10.51 2.81 -15.33
N GLU A 141 -9.73 3.89 -15.45
CA GLU A 141 -8.74 4.06 -16.54
C GLU A 141 -7.58 3.06 -16.40
N LYS A 142 -7.06 2.84 -15.20
CA LYS A 142 -5.99 1.86 -14.97
C LYS A 142 -6.42 0.43 -15.28
N GLU A 143 -7.64 0.05 -14.94
CA GLU A 143 -8.21 -1.26 -15.29
C GLU A 143 -8.34 -1.44 -16.80
N LYS A 144 -8.75 -0.40 -17.55
CA LYS A 144 -8.82 -0.43 -19.01
C LYS A 144 -7.44 -0.53 -19.68
N VAL A 145 -6.41 0.06 -19.09
CA VAL A 145 -5.02 0.01 -19.61
C VAL A 145 -4.35 -1.32 -19.28
N SER A 146 -4.62 -1.90 -18.13
CA SER A 146 -4.09 -3.21 -17.72
C SER A 146 -4.70 -4.37 -18.54
N GLY A 147 -5.91 -4.21 -19.08
CA GLY A 147 -6.56 -5.20 -19.95
C GLY A 147 -6.09 -5.19 -21.42
N LYS A 148 -5.19 -4.30 -21.83
CA LYS A 148 -4.78 -4.10 -23.22
C LYS A 148 -3.40 -4.68 -23.56
N GLY A 149 -3.15 -5.88 -23.12
CA GLY A 149 -1.98 -6.68 -23.50
C GLY A 149 -2.38 -7.94 -24.23
N GLY A 150 -2.85 -7.83 -25.49
CA GLY A 150 -3.00 -8.99 -26.37
C GLY A 150 -4.24 -8.98 -27.27
N SER A 151 -3.98 -8.71 -28.55
CA SER A 151 -4.80 -8.97 -29.73
C SER A 151 -5.87 -7.97 -30.16
N ASN A 152 -5.71 -7.50 -31.41
CA ASN A 152 -6.68 -6.80 -32.25
C ASN A 152 -7.98 -7.61 -32.41
N ALA A 153 -9.07 -7.11 -31.85
CA ALA A 153 -10.43 -7.39 -32.33
C ALA A 153 -11.33 -6.20 -31.94
N ALA A 154 -12.22 -5.82 -32.86
CA ALA A 154 -13.09 -4.66 -32.80
C ALA A 154 -14.06 -4.70 -31.61
N PRO A 155 -14.61 -3.52 -31.16
CA PRO A 155 -15.49 -3.46 -30.01
C PRO A 155 -16.87 -3.98 -30.37
N ASP A 156 -17.29 -5.08 -29.75
CA ASP A 156 -18.68 -5.54 -29.77
C ASP A 156 -19.38 -5.07 -28.47
N GLN A 157 -20.49 -4.38 -28.65
CA GLN A 157 -21.35 -3.87 -27.60
C GLN A 157 -22.26 -5.01 -27.13
N ASN A 158 -21.92 -5.69 -26.04
CA ASN A 158 -22.87 -6.38 -25.15
C ASN A 158 -22.08 -7.13 -24.06
N ALA A 159 -21.76 -6.44 -22.97
CA ALA A 159 -21.24 -7.09 -21.76
C ALA A 159 -22.39 -7.26 -20.76
N ALA A 160 -23.17 -8.28 -20.98
CA ALA A 160 -24.02 -8.90 -19.97
C ALA A 160 -23.86 -10.41 -20.12
N ASP A 161 -23.38 -11.05 -19.05
CA ASP A 161 -23.28 -12.53 -18.91
C ASP A 161 -22.42 -13.28 -19.95
N ASP A 162 -21.13 -13.01 -20.02
CA ASP A 162 -20.23 -13.91 -20.76
C ASP A 162 -19.58 -14.92 -19.79
N VAL A 163 -20.39 -15.87 -19.33
CA VAL A 163 -19.90 -17.11 -18.72
C VAL A 163 -19.32 -17.95 -19.84
N ASP A 164 -17.99 -18.21 -19.82
CA ASP A 164 -17.34 -19.05 -20.84
C ASP A 164 -18.11 -20.37 -21.02
N GLU A 165 -18.48 -20.69 -22.26
CA GLU A 165 -19.25 -21.88 -22.62
C GLU A 165 -18.62 -23.19 -22.10
N LEU A 166 -17.32 -23.20 -21.86
CA LEU A 166 -16.58 -24.35 -21.35
C LEU A 166 -16.42 -24.39 -19.83
N LEU A 167 -16.94 -23.39 -19.12
CA LEU A 167 -16.90 -23.36 -17.65
C LEU A 167 -17.59 -24.57 -17.00
N PRO A 168 -18.79 -25.02 -17.44
CA PRO A 168 -19.40 -26.22 -16.89
C PRO A 168 -18.53 -27.47 -17.08
N ALA A 169 -17.93 -27.66 -18.28
CA ALA A 169 -17.05 -28.76 -18.55
C ALA A 169 -15.74 -28.70 -17.75
N ALA A 170 -15.22 -27.52 -17.47
CA ALA A 170 -14.06 -27.33 -16.61
C ALA A 170 -14.37 -27.68 -15.15
N ILE A 171 -15.56 -27.33 -14.66
CA ILE A 171 -16.03 -27.70 -13.32
C ILE A 171 -16.13 -29.22 -13.21
N ASP A 172 -16.71 -29.91 -14.18
CA ASP A 172 -16.83 -31.36 -14.19
C ASP A 172 -15.46 -32.03 -14.11
N VAL A 173 -14.47 -31.58 -14.89
CA VAL A 173 -13.10 -32.08 -14.86
C VAL A 173 -12.44 -31.85 -13.50
N VAL A 174 -12.63 -30.72 -12.87
CA VAL A 174 -12.10 -30.43 -11.54
C VAL A 174 -12.77 -31.30 -10.47
N MET A 175 -14.08 -31.50 -10.57
CA MET A 175 -14.82 -32.38 -9.64
C MET A 175 -14.42 -33.83 -9.77
N GLU A 176 -14.18 -34.30 -10.99
CA GLU A 176 -13.74 -35.70 -11.26
C GLU A 176 -12.30 -35.96 -10.78
N THR A 177 -11.40 -34.97 -10.92
CA THR A 177 -9.98 -35.14 -10.63
C THR A 177 -9.56 -34.63 -9.24
N GLY A 178 -10.40 -33.87 -8.58
CA GLY A 178 -10.10 -33.25 -7.27
C GLY A 178 -8.99 -32.21 -7.31
N GLN A 179 -8.58 -31.73 -8.49
CA GLN A 179 -7.50 -30.78 -8.68
C GLN A 179 -7.85 -29.71 -9.73
N ALA A 180 -7.77 -28.45 -9.36
CA ALA A 180 -7.80 -27.32 -10.28
C ALA A 180 -6.36 -26.98 -10.69
N SER A 181 -5.99 -27.26 -11.94
CA SER A 181 -4.65 -26.99 -12.45
C SER A 181 -4.69 -26.37 -13.84
N VAL A 182 -4.07 -25.19 -13.96
CA VAL A 182 -3.91 -24.45 -15.23
C VAL A 182 -3.18 -25.27 -16.32
N SER A 183 -2.42 -26.32 -15.94
CA SER A 183 -1.75 -27.20 -16.89
C SER A 183 -2.60 -28.39 -17.31
N MET A 184 -3.62 -28.76 -16.53
CA MET A 184 -4.45 -29.94 -16.77
C MET A 184 -5.68 -29.61 -17.63
N LEU A 185 -6.34 -28.50 -17.38
CA LEU A 185 -7.51 -28.04 -18.11
C LEU A 185 -7.27 -27.90 -19.63
N PRO A 186 -6.14 -27.29 -20.09
CA PRO A 186 -5.83 -27.23 -21.52
C PRO A 186 -5.70 -28.59 -22.19
N ARG A 187 -5.14 -29.58 -21.48
CA ARG A 187 -4.94 -30.92 -22.03
C ARG A 187 -6.24 -31.75 -22.15
N ARG A 188 -7.16 -31.57 -21.19
CA ARG A 188 -8.43 -32.30 -21.15
C ARG A 188 -9.49 -31.68 -22.05
N LEU A 189 -9.54 -30.35 -22.12
CA LEU A 189 -10.54 -29.58 -22.85
C LEU A 189 -10.02 -29.05 -24.20
N GLN A 190 -8.77 -29.34 -24.58
CA GLN A 190 -8.09 -28.86 -25.79
C GLN A 190 -8.10 -27.34 -25.93
N LEU A 191 -7.88 -26.65 -24.81
CA LEU A 191 -7.88 -25.19 -24.70
C LEU A 191 -6.46 -24.61 -24.83
N GLY A 192 -6.38 -23.35 -25.27
CA GLY A 192 -5.15 -22.56 -25.14
C GLY A 192 -4.86 -22.20 -23.67
N TYR A 193 -3.59 -22.09 -23.30
CA TYR A 193 -3.17 -21.75 -21.94
C TYR A 193 -3.80 -20.45 -21.40
N SER A 194 -4.01 -19.45 -22.26
CA SER A 194 -4.61 -18.16 -21.91
C SER A 194 -6.12 -18.21 -21.60
N ARG A 195 -6.81 -19.31 -21.98
CA ARG A 195 -8.25 -19.52 -21.73
C ARG A 195 -8.49 -20.42 -20.51
N ALA A 196 -7.45 -21.06 -20.01
CA ALA A 196 -7.51 -21.98 -18.88
C ALA A 196 -6.96 -21.37 -17.57
N ALA A 197 -6.36 -20.18 -17.65
CA ALA A 197 -5.90 -19.37 -16.53
C ALA A 197 -7.00 -18.43 -16.05
#